data_33d03312ff4bf08478092f4221fd19b0
#
_entry.id   33d03312ff4bf08478092f4221fd19b0
#
_cell.length_a   1.000
_cell.length_b   1.000
_cell.length_c   1.000
_cell.angle_alpha   90.00
_cell.angle_beta   90.00
_cell.angle_gamma   90.00
#
_symmetry.space_group_name_H-M   'P 1'
#
loop_
_entity.id
_entity.type
_entity.pdbx_description
1 polymer ?
#
loop_
_entity_poly.entity_id
_entity_poly.type
_entity_poly.pdbx_seq_one_letter_code
_entity_poly.pdbx_strand_id
1 'polypeptide(L)'
;MNVPNFRKIDLVTYKPGRSLLSSKKKVIKLSANESAFGAGERVKNILKNRNNNISKYPDSKFKKLIETISKKFNLNKEKIICGAGSDEIIQMICTLFLNKGDEVVVPQYSFLMYRIYAKIVGAKVKFSKEVNFKVSVDEILKKVGRNTKIVFIANPNNPTGTYLTKKELLKLRKKLNKKILLVVDDAYFEYMMNKDYSPGLNIFKNFSNVFILRTFSKIHGLAALRVGWGYGDKKIIKELYKIKPPFNVNKFAQDCAVESL
;
A
#
# COMPACT_ATOMS: atom_id res chain seq x y z
N MET A 1 -13.34 -31.62 22.43
CA MET A 1 -14.03 -31.03 21.25
C MET A 1 -13.08 -31.10 20.05
N ASN A 2 -13.51 -31.73 18.96
CA ASN A 2 -12.68 -31.79 17.74
C ASN A 2 -12.90 -30.52 16.92
N VAL A 3 -11.82 -29.74 16.73
CA VAL A 3 -11.84 -28.58 15.85
C VAL A 3 -11.83 -29.08 14.39
N PRO A 4 -12.67 -28.55 13.48
CA PRO A 4 -12.63 -28.90 12.07
C PRO A 4 -11.25 -28.69 11.46
N ASN A 5 -10.94 -29.47 10.42
CA ASN A 5 -9.67 -29.32 9.70
C ASN A 5 -9.57 -27.93 9.04
N PHE A 6 -8.43 -27.29 9.20
CA PHE A 6 -8.14 -26.00 8.59
C PHE A 6 -6.71 -25.99 8.01
N ARG A 7 -6.49 -25.11 7.02
CA ARG A 7 -5.17 -24.97 6.42
C ARG A 7 -4.20 -24.30 7.40
N LYS A 8 -3.12 -24.98 7.72
CA LYS A 8 -1.99 -24.35 8.46
C LYS A 8 -1.22 -23.42 7.50
N ILE A 9 -1.01 -22.18 7.93
CA ILE A 9 -0.25 -21.17 7.17
C ILE A 9 1.08 -20.99 7.90
N ASP A 10 2.19 -21.20 7.19
CA ASP A 10 3.54 -20.98 7.71
C ASP A 10 3.85 -19.48 7.79
N LEU A 11 3.29 -18.83 8.83
CA LEU A 11 3.47 -17.43 9.12
C LEU A 11 3.67 -17.22 10.62
N VAL A 12 4.61 -16.34 10.94
CA VAL A 12 4.73 -15.80 12.29
C VAL A 12 3.72 -14.65 12.43
N THR A 13 2.98 -14.64 13.54
CA THR A 13 2.04 -13.56 13.87
C THR A 13 2.74 -12.19 13.79
N TYR A 14 2.11 -11.24 13.12
CA TYR A 14 2.62 -9.87 13.06
C TYR A 14 2.69 -9.28 14.47
N LYS A 15 3.87 -8.83 14.86
CA LYS A 15 4.08 -8.14 16.14
C LYS A 15 4.27 -6.64 15.84
N PRO A 16 3.32 -5.78 16.20
CA PRO A 16 3.49 -4.34 16.08
C PRO A 16 4.62 -3.86 17.00
N GLY A 17 5.23 -2.75 16.67
CA GLY A 17 6.21 -2.12 17.55
C GLY A 17 5.61 -1.80 18.93
N ARG A 18 6.41 -1.88 19.97
CA ARG A 18 5.95 -1.63 21.36
C ARG A 18 5.44 -0.19 21.48
N SER A 19 4.25 -0.04 22.07
CA SER A 19 3.62 1.26 22.31
C SER A 19 3.70 1.70 23.76
N LEU A 20 3.96 0.76 24.67
CA LEU A 20 4.04 0.99 26.11
C LEU A 20 5.33 0.36 26.64
N LEU A 21 6.00 1.06 27.53
CA LEU A 21 7.05 0.53 28.39
C LEU A 21 6.46 0.39 29.81
N SER A 22 6.96 -0.55 30.58
CA SER A 22 6.52 -0.81 31.96
C SER A 22 6.77 0.36 32.94
N SER A 23 7.45 1.42 32.50
CA SER A 23 7.73 2.61 33.29
C SER A 23 6.59 3.65 33.20
N LYS A 24 6.28 4.30 34.34
CA LYS A 24 5.32 5.43 34.43
C LYS A 24 5.75 6.69 33.62
N LYS A 25 6.87 6.67 32.91
CA LYS A 25 7.39 7.80 32.12
C LYS A 25 6.64 7.93 30.81
N LYS A 26 6.34 9.17 30.41
CA LYS A 26 5.77 9.49 29.09
C LYS A 26 6.72 9.02 27.98
N VAL A 27 6.26 8.11 27.16
CA VAL A 27 7.04 7.49 26.09
C VAL A 27 6.69 8.13 24.76
N ILE A 28 7.72 8.48 23.96
CA ILE A 28 7.55 8.91 22.59
C ILE A 28 7.55 7.65 21.71
N LYS A 29 6.40 7.34 21.10
CA LYS A 29 6.23 6.19 20.23
C LYS A 29 6.72 6.51 18.82
N LEU A 30 7.78 5.84 18.36
CA LEU A 30 8.33 5.98 17.01
C LEU A 30 8.22 4.70 16.17
N SER A 31 7.56 3.66 16.70
CA SER A 31 7.61 2.29 16.17
C SER A 31 6.67 2.01 14.99
N ALA A 32 5.81 2.96 14.58
CA ALA A 32 4.82 2.74 13.52
C ALA A 32 4.86 3.82 12.41
N ASN A 33 5.86 4.69 12.42
CA ASN A 33 6.00 5.78 11.44
C ASN A 33 4.71 6.63 11.34
N GLU A 34 4.08 6.91 12.49
CA GLU A 34 2.92 7.80 12.57
C GLU A 34 3.37 9.26 12.37
N SER A 35 2.47 10.12 11.86
CA SER A 35 2.76 11.53 11.71
C SER A 35 2.94 12.22 13.07
N ALA A 36 4.10 12.82 13.31
CA ALA A 36 4.36 13.57 14.54
C ALA A 36 3.48 14.84 14.68
N PHE A 37 3.02 15.40 13.55
CA PHE A 37 2.17 16.60 13.51
C PHE A 37 0.67 16.27 13.64
N GLY A 38 0.30 14.98 13.55
CA GLY A 38 -1.10 14.54 13.54
C GLY A 38 -1.85 14.96 12.27
N ALA A 39 -3.18 15.00 12.37
CA ALA A 39 -4.06 15.41 11.28
C ALA A 39 -4.18 16.96 11.22
N GLY A 40 -4.37 17.49 10.00
CA GLY A 40 -4.59 18.92 9.78
C GLY A 40 -5.89 19.45 10.40
N GLU A 41 -5.99 20.77 10.59
CA GLU A 41 -7.13 21.40 11.26
C GLU A 41 -8.49 21.15 10.57
N ARG A 42 -8.54 21.12 9.24
CA ARG A 42 -9.79 20.79 8.51
C ARG A 42 -10.31 19.41 8.89
N VAL A 43 -9.42 18.42 9.00
CA VAL A 43 -9.76 17.06 9.43
C VAL A 43 -10.26 17.05 10.88
N LYS A 44 -9.57 17.77 11.79
CA LYS A 44 -9.99 17.87 13.18
C LYS A 44 -11.40 18.49 13.32
N ASN A 45 -11.74 19.46 12.48
CA ASN A 45 -13.07 20.08 12.47
C ASN A 45 -14.17 19.09 12.04
N ILE A 46 -13.92 18.23 11.04
CA ILE A 46 -14.86 17.15 10.69
C ILE A 46 -15.09 16.22 11.87
N LEU A 47 -14.04 15.81 12.55
CA LEU A 47 -14.15 14.89 13.69
C LEU A 47 -14.84 15.51 14.91
N LYS A 48 -14.79 16.82 15.08
CA LYS A 48 -15.50 17.55 16.13
C LYS A 48 -17.01 17.71 15.82
N ASN A 49 -17.40 17.67 14.56
CA ASN A 49 -18.80 17.84 14.17
C ASN A 49 -19.59 16.56 14.49
N ARG A 50 -20.49 16.65 15.49
CA ARG A 50 -21.29 15.53 16.02
C ARG A 50 -22.49 15.12 15.14
N ASN A 51 -22.81 15.86 14.09
CA ASN A 51 -23.97 15.61 13.21
C ASN A 51 -23.71 14.47 12.18
N ASN A 52 -22.69 13.67 12.36
CA ASN A 52 -22.42 12.54 11.49
C ASN A 52 -23.35 11.37 11.81
N ASN A 53 -24.20 11.02 10.85
CA ASN A 53 -25.11 9.89 10.97
C ASN A 53 -24.33 8.57 10.82
N ILE A 54 -23.91 7.98 11.95
CA ILE A 54 -23.13 6.73 12.00
C ILE A 54 -23.97 5.47 11.78
N SER A 55 -25.32 5.61 11.76
CA SER A 55 -26.22 4.48 11.54
C SER A 55 -26.35 4.06 10.06
N LYS A 56 -25.82 4.86 9.14
CA LYS A 56 -25.88 4.59 7.71
C LYS A 56 -24.53 4.10 7.17
N TYR A 57 -24.60 3.15 6.26
CA TYR A 57 -23.41 2.72 5.53
C TYR A 57 -22.78 3.86 4.72
N PRO A 58 -21.44 3.89 4.58
CA PRO A 58 -20.74 4.86 3.75
C PRO A 58 -20.98 4.61 2.26
N ASP A 59 -20.55 5.58 1.41
CA ASP A 59 -20.55 5.36 -0.04
C ASP A 59 -19.55 4.24 -0.42
N SER A 60 -20.07 3.13 -0.92
CA SER A 60 -19.27 1.97 -1.35
C SER A 60 -18.46 2.23 -2.63
N LYS A 61 -18.79 3.29 -3.38
CA LYS A 61 -18.11 3.68 -4.62
C LYS A 61 -17.11 4.83 -4.42
N PHE A 62 -17.04 5.41 -3.22
CA PHE A 62 -16.09 6.49 -2.86
C PHE A 62 -16.14 7.71 -3.79
N LYS A 63 -17.31 8.06 -4.34
CA LYS A 63 -17.43 9.06 -5.42
C LYS A 63 -16.69 10.35 -5.10
N LYS A 64 -17.01 10.98 -3.96
CA LYS A 64 -16.38 12.25 -3.55
C LYS A 64 -14.86 12.10 -3.36
N LEU A 65 -14.41 11.01 -2.72
CA LEU A 65 -13.00 10.77 -2.48
C LEU A 65 -12.24 10.55 -3.79
N ILE A 66 -12.76 9.70 -4.69
CA ILE A 66 -12.15 9.44 -6.01
C ILE A 66 -12.12 10.72 -6.84
N GLU A 67 -13.17 11.54 -6.81
CA GLU A 67 -13.19 12.84 -7.50
C GLU A 67 -12.10 13.78 -6.98
N THR A 68 -11.96 13.86 -5.67
CA THR A 68 -10.93 14.70 -5.05
C THR A 68 -9.53 14.23 -5.39
N ILE A 69 -9.25 12.91 -5.29
CA ILE A 69 -7.97 12.32 -5.69
C ILE A 69 -7.69 12.58 -7.18
N SER A 70 -8.69 12.31 -8.03
CA SER A 70 -8.59 12.52 -9.49
C SER A 70 -8.22 13.96 -9.82
N LYS A 71 -8.90 14.93 -9.21
CA LYS A 71 -8.64 16.36 -9.40
C LYS A 71 -7.25 16.76 -8.88
N LYS A 72 -6.90 16.34 -7.66
CA LYS A 72 -5.62 16.68 -7.01
C LYS A 72 -4.41 16.22 -7.80
N PHE A 73 -4.45 15.00 -8.34
CA PHE A 73 -3.31 14.36 -9.02
C PHE A 73 -3.46 14.28 -10.54
N ASN A 74 -4.51 14.90 -11.11
CA ASN A 74 -4.83 14.84 -12.54
C ASN A 74 -4.85 13.40 -13.09
N LEU A 75 -5.77 12.59 -12.56
CA LEU A 75 -5.87 11.14 -12.82
C LEU A 75 -7.23 10.75 -13.39
N ASN A 76 -7.26 9.65 -14.15
CA ASN A 76 -8.51 9.05 -14.58
C ASN A 76 -9.20 8.34 -13.39
N LYS A 77 -10.44 8.72 -13.08
CA LYS A 77 -11.26 8.18 -11.99
C LYS A 77 -11.44 6.66 -12.06
N GLU A 78 -11.57 6.10 -13.26
CA GLU A 78 -11.76 4.67 -13.50
C GLU A 78 -10.51 3.82 -13.22
N LYS A 79 -9.37 4.48 -12.97
CA LYS A 79 -8.10 3.84 -12.62
C LYS A 79 -7.79 3.92 -11.13
N ILE A 80 -8.75 4.39 -10.29
CA ILE A 80 -8.57 4.57 -8.85
C ILE A 80 -9.44 3.57 -8.09
N ILE A 81 -8.88 3.00 -7.03
CA ILE A 81 -9.60 2.21 -6.02
C ILE A 81 -9.20 2.68 -4.63
N CYS A 82 -10.16 2.73 -3.69
CA CYS A 82 -9.89 3.01 -2.28
C CYS A 82 -10.02 1.73 -1.45
N GLY A 83 -9.26 1.67 -0.35
CA GLY A 83 -9.26 0.55 0.57
C GLY A 83 -9.05 0.99 2.02
N ALA A 84 -9.29 0.08 2.95
CA ALA A 84 -9.01 0.26 4.38
C ALA A 84 -7.49 0.30 4.65
N GLY A 85 -6.85 1.40 4.21
CA GLY A 85 -5.42 1.54 4.03
C GLY A 85 -4.94 0.96 2.70
N SER A 86 -3.72 1.32 2.27
CA SER A 86 -3.07 0.63 1.14
C SER A 86 -2.86 -0.86 1.40
N ASP A 87 -2.85 -1.24 2.66
CA ASP A 87 -2.68 -2.62 3.13
C ASP A 87 -3.77 -3.57 2.60
N GLU A 88 -5.04 -3.18 2.69
CA GLU A 88 -6.14 -3.96 2.11
C GLU A 88 -6.01 -4.09 0.59
N ILE A 89 -5.52 -3.05 -0.09
CA ILE A 89 -5.32 -3.09 -1.54
C ILE A 89 -4.20 -4.09 -1.89
N ILE A 90 -3.13 -4.17 -1.09
CA ILE A 90 -2.08 -5.19 -1.24
C ILE A 90 -2.69 -6.60 -1.12
N GLN A 91 -3.55 -6.82 -0.11
CA GLN A 91 -4.26 -8.08 0.06
C GLN A 91 -5.11 -8.42 -1.17
N MET A 92 -5.91 -7.47 -1.66
CA MET A 92 -6.73 -7.66 -2.86
C MET A 92 -5.87 -7.96 -4.10
N ILE A 93 -4.74 -7.28 -4.30
CA ILE A 93 -3.80 -7.55 -5.40
C ILE A 93 -3.26 -8.98 -5.30
N CYS A 94 -2.83 -9.41 -4.11
CA CYS A 94 -2.35 -10.78 -3.92
C CYS A 94 -3.45 -11.80 -4.23
N THR A 95 -4.67 -11.56 -3.77
CA THR A 95 -5.83 -12.43 -4.04
C THR A 95 -6.18 -12.50 -5.52
N LEU A 96 -6.06 -11.38 -6.25
CA LEU A 96 -6.42 -11.31 -7.67
C LEU A 96 -5.37 -11.97 -8.58
N PHE A 97 -4.09 -11.80 -8.28
CA PHE A 97 -3.00 -12.15 -9.21
C PHE A 97 -2.30 -13.47 -8.89
N LEU A 98 -2.47 -14.02 -7.69
CA LEU A 98 -1.69 -15.15 -7.21
C LEU A 98 -2.52 -16.38 -6.94
N ASN A 99 -2.00 -17.52 -7.36
CA ASN A 99 -2.44 -18.85 -7.01
C ASN A 99 -1.34 -19.60 -6.26
N LYS A 100 -1.70 -20.76 -5.69
CA LYS A 100 -0.72 -21.67 -5.08
C LYS A 100 0.38 -22.02 -6.09
N GLY A 101 1.64 -21.78 -5.70
CA GLY A 101 2.81 -22.04 -6.54
C GLY A 101 3.29 -20.86 -7.39
N ASP A 102 2.49 -19.83 -7.59
CA ASP A 102 2.96 -18.57 -8.18
C ASP A 102 4.03 -17.92 -7.29
N GLU A 103 4.81 -17.03 -7.87
CA GLU A 103 5.93 -16.38 -7.18
C GLU A 103 5.76 -14.87 -7.11
N VAL A 104 6.16 -14.31 -5.96
CA VAL A 104 6.37 -12.87 -5.80
C VAL A 104 7.82 -12.58 -5.45
N VAL A 105 8.35 -11.48 -5.98
CA VAL A 105 9.67 -10.98 -5.61
C VAL A 105 9.49 -9.75 -4.74
N VAL A 106 10.14 -9.75 -3.56
CA VAL A 106 10.15 -8.64 -2.61
C VAL A 106 11.59 -8.38 -2.13
N PRO A 107 11.98 -7.13 -1.86
CA PRO A 107 13.24 -6.87 -1.20
C PRO A 107 13.25 -7.47 0.20
N GLN A 108 14.40 -7.94 0.66
CA GLN A 108 14.55 -8.67 1.93
C GLN A 108 14.14 -7.80 3.13
N TYR A 109 14.54 -6.54 3.15
CA TYR A 109 14.23 -5.55 4.18
C TYR A 109 13.16 -4.58 3.66
N SER A 110 11.95 -5.10 3.37
CA SER A 110 10.83 -4.31 2.88
C SER A 110 9.58 -4.52 3.74
N PHE A 111 8.50 -3.80 3.41
CA PHE A 111 7.27 -3.86 4.19
C PHE A 111 6.73 -5.29 4.30
N LEU A 112 6.52 -5.72 5.53
CA LEU A 112 6.24 -7.11 5.90
C LEU A 112 4.99 -7.67 5.22
N MET A 113 3.98 -6.83 4.98
CA MET A 113 2.68 -7.30 4.50
C MET A 113 2.71 -7.84 3.08
N TYR A 114 3.64 -7.44 2.23
CA TYR A 114 3.78 -8.03 0.88
C TYR A 114 3.98 -9.55 0.95
N ARG A 115 4.92 -10.00 1.81
CA ARG A 115 5.20 -11.44 1.98
C ARG A 115 4.10 -12.17 2.74
N ILE A 116 3.43 -11.51 3.69
CA ILE A 116 2.34 -12.11 4.45
C ILE A 116 1.17 -12.43 3.53
N TYR A 117 0.66 -11.45 2.78
CA TYR A 117 -0.48 -11.67 1.89
C TYR A 117 -0.16 -12.64 0.75
N ALA A 118 1.06 -12.62 0.20
CA ALA A 118 1.49 -13.61 -0.77
C ALA A 118 1.45 -15.04 -0.20
N LYS A 119 1.95 -15.25 1.03
CA LYS A 119 1.91 -16.56 1.69
C LYS A 119 0.47 -17.00 2.04
N ILE A 120 -0.42 -16.07 2.42
CA ILE A 120 -1.83 -16.38 2.71
C ILE A 120 -2.52 -17.04 1.52
N VAL A 121 -2.25 -16.60 0.31
CA VAL A 121 -2.82 -17.20 -0.92
C VAL A 121 -2.03 -18.41 -1.42
N GLY A 122 -0.93 -18.79 -0.75
CA GLY A 122 -0.10 -19.96 -1.08
C GLY A 122 0.98 -19.71 -2.12
N ALA A 123 1.26 -18.44 -2.43
CA ALA A 123 2.36 -18.08 -3.33
C ALA A 123 3.73 -18.21 -2.64
N LYS A 124 4.78 -18.44 -3.44
CA LYS A 124 6.17 -18.50 -3.00
C LYS A 124 6.76 -17.10 -2.98
N VAL A 125 7.42 -16.74 -1.88
CA VAL A 125 8.11 -15.44 -1.75
C VAL A 125 9.58 -15.62 -2.05
N LYS A 126 10.10 -14.88 -3.03
CA LYS A 126 11.52 -14.79 -3.36
C LYS A 126 12.07 -13.45 -2.87
N PHE A 127 13.08 -13.51 -2.03
CA PHE A 127 13.74 -12.33 -1.49
C PHE A 127 14.89 -11.88 -2.39
N SER A 128 14.90 -10.62 -2.81
CA SER A 128 16.06 -9.98 -3.41
C SER A 128 16.94 -9.36 -2.31
N LYS A 129 18.24 -9.48 -2.45
CA LYS A 129 19.20 -8.83 -1.54
C LYS A 129 19.22 -7.32 -1.79
N GLU A 130 19.42 -6.55 -0.74
CA GLU A 130 19.78 -5.14 -0.84
C GLU A 130 21.32 -5.01 -0.84
N VAL A 131 21.77 -3.89 -1.41
CA VAL A 131 23.17 -3.47 -1.36
C VAL A 131 23.24 -2.24 -0.45
N ASN A 132 23.94 -2.33 0.67
CA ASN A 132 24.00 -1.26 1.68
C ASN A 132 22.59 -0.79 2.11
N PHE A 133 21.68 -1.73 2.39
CA PHE A 133 20.28 -1.51 2.71
C PHE A 133 19.45 -0.78 1.64
N LYS A 134 20.01 -0.55 0.46
CA LYS A 134 19.29 -0.01 -0.70
C LYS A 134 18.81 -1.16 -1.58
N VAL A 135 17.57 -1.06 -2.02
CA VAL A 135 17.00 -2.00 -3.01
C VAL A 135 17.82 -1.97 -4.29
N SER A 136 18.18 -3.15 -4.80
CA SER A 136 18.95 -3.31 -6.03
C SER A 136 18.09 -3.87 -7.16
N VAL A 137 18.02 -3.14 -8.26
CA VAL A 137 17.28 -3.56 -9.47
C VAL A 137 17.85 -4.88 -10.02
N ASP A 138 19.16 -5.02 -10.05
CA ASP A 138 19.81 -6.20 -10.62
C ASP A 138 19.59 -7.45 -9.72
N GLU A 139 19.59 -7.28 -8.39
CA GLU A 139 19.25 -8.35 -7.45
C GLU A 139 17.76 -8.78 -7.56
N ILE A 140 16.85 -7.85 -7.77
CA ILE A 140 15.45 -8.18 -8.07
C ILE A 140 15.35 -9.02 -9.33
N LEU A 141 15.99 -8.58 -10.42
CA LEU A 141 15.94 -9.26 -11.71
C LEU A 141 16.50 -10.67 -11.66
N LYS A 142 17.53 -10.92 -10.84
CA LYS A 142 18.07 -12.27 -10.60
C LYS A 142 17.05 -13.23 -9.92
N LYS A 143 16.08 -12.70 -9.19
CA LYS A 143 15.04 -13.49 -8.51
C LYS A 143 13.78 -13.73 -9.34
N VAL A 144 13.61 -12.96 -10.41
CA VAL A 144 12.47 -13.10 -11.32
C VAL A 144 12.62 -14.40 -12.13
N GLY A 145 11.58 -15.22 -12.11
CA GLY A 145 11.49 -16.47 -12.86
C GLY A 145 10.19 -16.57 -13.66
N ARG A 146 10.01 -17.71 -14.35
CA ARG A 146 8.81 -17.96 -15.20
C ARG A 146 7.49 -17.92 -14.44
N ASN A 147 7.49 -18.24 -13.14
CA ASN A 147 6.30 -18.26 -12.28
C ASN A 147 6.09 -16.94 -11.54
N THR A 148 6.98 -15.96 -11.69
CA THR A 148 6.82 -14.65 -11.03
C THR A 148 5.65 -13.89 -11.63
N LYS A 149 4.72 -13.48 -10.77
CA LYS A 149 3.53 -12.69 -11.13
C LYS A 149 3.62 -11.25 -10.69
N ILE A 150 4.21 -11.01 -9.52
CA ILE A 150 4.27 -9.69 -8.90
C ILE A 150 5.69 -9.40 -8.43
N VAL A 151 6.13 -8.16 -8.61
CA VAL A 151 7.28 -7.56 -7.93
C VAL A 151 6.77 -6.40 -7.09
N PHE A 152 7.02 -6.41 -5.78
CA PHE A 152 6.68 -5.30 -4.88
C PHE A 152 7.92 -4.46 -4.59
N ILE A 153 7.74 -3.13 -4.65
CA ILE A 153 8.75 -2.14 -4.30
C ILE A 153 8.09 -1.05 -3.45
N ALA A 154 8.57 -0.83 -2.24
CA ALA A 154 8.29 0.41 -1.51
C ALA A 154 9.32 1.47 -1.91
N ASN A 155 8.87 2.66 -2.29
CA ASN A 155 9.78 3.72 -2.73
C ASN A 155 9.30 5.12 -2.30
N PRO A 156 9.86 5.67 -1.21
CA PRO A 156 10.97 5.17 -0.38
C PRO A 156 10.68 3.86 0.34
N ASN A 157 11.74 3.08 0.60
CA ASN A 157 11.60 1.78 1.24
C ASN A 157 11.37 1.89 2.76
N ASN A 158 10.48 1.06 3.26
CA ASN A 158 10.25 0.87 4.70
C ASN A 158 10.79 -0.53 5.09
N PRO A 159 11.75 -0.66 6.05
CA PRO A 159 12.14 0.35 7.05
C PRO A 159 13.41 1.15 6.71
N THR A 160 14.11 0.87 5.60
CA THR A 160 15.48 1.36 5.36
C THR A 160 15.56 2.86 5.03
N GLY A 161 14.46 3.49 4.58
CA GLY A 161 14.43 4.89 4.16
C GLY A 161 15.16 5.16 2.83
N THR A 162 15.79 4.14 2.24
CA THR A 162 16.47 4.26 0.95
C THR A 162 15.46 4.29 -0.20
N TYR A 163 15.88 4.74 -1.38
CA TYR A 163 14.99 4.82 -2.53
C TYR A 163 15.69 4.45 -3.83
N LEU A 164 14.89 4.05 -4.81
CA LEU A 164 15.28 3.94 -6.20
C LEU A 164 15.02 5.26 -6.92
N THR A 165 15.99 5.71 -7.70
CA THR A 165 15.85 6.87 -8.58
C THR A 165 14.84 6.59 -9.70
N LYS A 166 14.36 7.66 -10.36
CA LYS A 166 13.52 7.53 -11.57
C LYS A 166 14.14 6.62 -12.62
N LYS A 167 15.47 6.74 -12.85
CA LYS A 167 16.21 5.91 -13.82
C LYS A 167 16.18 4.42 -13.43
N GLU A 168 16.39 4.13 -12.15
CA GLU A 168 16.38 2.75 -11.62
C GLU A 168 14.99 2.11 -11.72
N LEU A 169 13.91 2.85 -11.37
CA LEU A 169 12.54 2.36 -11.53
C LEU A 169 12.17 2.08 -12.98
N LEU A 170 12.55 2.96 -13.90
CA LEU A 170 12.34 2.74 -15.34
C LEU A 170 13.16 1.56 -15.85
N LYS A 171 14.44 1.40 -15.41
CA LYS A 171 15.28 0.22 -15.73
C LYS A 171 14.60 -1.05 -15.27
N LEU A 172 14.09 -1.09 -14.03
CA LEU A 172 13.39 -2.24 -13.49
C LEU A 172 12.17 -2.60 -14.36
N ARG A 173 11.27 -1.65 -14.61
CA ARG A 173 10.05 -1.92 -15.41
C ARG A 173 10.39 -2.37 -16.83
N LYS A 174 11.39 -1.77 -17.49
CA LYS A 174 11.81 -2.13 -18.85
C LYS A 174 12.36 -3.56 -18.92
N LYS A 175 13.08 -4.01 -17.89
CA LYS A 175 13.70 -5.34 -17.82
C LYS A 175 12.73 -6.44 -17.37
N LEU A 176 11.67 -6.11 -16.65
CA LEU A 176 10.64 -7.08 -16.25
C LEU A 176 9.78 -7.48 -17.44
N ASN A 177 9.40 -8.78 -17.50
CA ASN A 177 8.41 -9.24 -18.47
C ASN A 177 7.11 -8.43 -18.34
N LYS A 178 6.46 -8.13 -19.47
CA LYS A 178 5.20 -7.35 -19.52
C LYS A 178 4.05 -8.02 -18.77
N LYS A 179 4.08 -9.34 -18.59
CA LYS A 179 3.08 -10.13 -17.84
C LYS A 179 3.26 -10.03 -16.31
N ILE A 180 4.36 -9.47 -15.82
CA ILE A 180 4.60 -9.29 -14.39
C ILE A 180 4.07 -7.93 -13.97
N LEU A 181 3.23 -7.91 -12.93
CA LEU A 181 2.77 -6.68 -12.30
C LEU A 181 3.89 -6.10 -11.44
N LEU A 182 4.28 -4.86 -11.68
CA LEU A 182 5.12 -4.08 -10.77
C LEU A 182 4.22 -3.27 -9.84
N VAL A 183 4.26 -3.53 -8.55
CA VAL A 183 3.56 -2.75 -7.54
C VAL A 183 4.56 -1.80 -6.89
N VAL A 184 4.32 -0.50 -7.02
CA VAL A 184 5.14 0.55 -6.41
C VAL A 184 4.35 1.19 -5.29
N ASP A 185 4.84 1.05 -4.06
CA ASP A 185 4.23 1.62 -2.87
C ASP A 185 4.87 2.97 -2.55
N ASP A 186 4.13 4.02 -2.89
CA ASP A 186 4.50 5.43 -2.70
C ASP A 186 4.04 5.95 -1.31
N ALA A 187 3.96 5.11 -0.27
CA ALA A 187 3.42 5.51 1.05
C ALA A 187 4.17 6.66 1.73
N TYR A 188 5.41 6.91 1.34
CA TYR A 188 6.27 7.93 1.93
C TYR A 188 6.77 8.97 0.93
N PHE A 189 6.19 9.04 -0.27
CA PHE A 189 6.71 9.92 -1.34
C PHE A 189 6.71 11.41 -0.97
N GLU A 190 5.79 11.85 -0.11
CA GLU A 190 5.69 13.25 0.31
C GLU A 190 6.88 13.73 1.16
N TYR A 191 7.63 12.81 1.75
CA TYR A 191 8.82 13.13 2.54
C TYR A 191 10.09 13.30 1.69
N MET A 192 10.00 13.03 0.38
CA MET A 192 11.17 13.05 -0.52
C MET A 192 11.43 14.43 -1.09
N MET A 193 12.67 14.89 -0.92
CA MET A 193 13.15 16.19 -1.45
C MET A 193 14.28 16.03 -2.49
N ASN A 194 14.73 14.79 -2.74
CA ASN A 194 15.84 14.50 -3.64
C ASN A 194 15.46 14.74 -5.10
N LYS A 195 16.30 15.46 -5.86
CA LYS A 195 16.04 15.84 -7.27
C LYS A 195 15.96 14.66 -8.23
N ASP A 196 16.64 13.55 -7.93
CA ASP A 196 16.68 12.33 -8.75
C ASP A 196 15.57 11.33 -8.39
N TYR A 197 14.80 11.61 -7.31
CA TYR A 197 13.61 10.88 -6.95
C TYR A 197 12.41 11.34 -7.80
N SER A 198 11.51 10.42 -8.06
CA SER A 198 10.18 10.73 -8.60
C SER A 198 9.18 9.69 -8.11
N PRO A 199 7.99 10.11 -7.64
CA PRO A 199 6.95 9.18 -7.24
C PRO A 199 6.59 8.21 -8.37
N GLY A 200 6.31 6.96 -8.02
CA GLY A 200 5.88 5.95 -8.98
C GLY A 200 4.67 6.40 -9.81
N LEU A 201 3.75 7.14 -9.20
CA LEU A 201 2.60 7.71 -9.89
C LEU A 201 2.99 8.62 -11.06
N ASN A 202 3.98 9.50 -10.88
CA ASN A 202 4.43 10.42 -11.93
C ASN A 202 5.15 9.69 -13.07
N ILE A 203 5.83 8.58 -12.74
CA ILE A 203 6.59 7.78 -13.71
C ILE A 203 5.65 6.88 -14.53
N PHE A 204 4.67 6.24 -13.87
CA PHE A 204 3.99 5.08 -14.41
C PHE A 204 2.47 5.24 -14.61
N LYS A 205 1.89 6.44 -14.46
CA LYS A 205 0.43 6.64 -14.58
C LYS A 205 -0.20 6.12 -15.87
N ASN A 206 0.59 5.95 -16.93
CA ASN A 206 0.13 5.46 -18.24
C ASN A 206 0.48 3.99 -18.50
N PHE A 207 1.11 3.29 -17.55
CA PHE A 207 1.50 1.89 -17.72
C PHE A 207 0.37 0.97 -17.25
N SER A 208 0.04 -0.03 -18.07
CA SER A 208 -1.00 -1.01 -17.75
C SER A 208 -0.54 -2.13 -16.81
N ASN A 209 0.77 -2.34 -16.70
CA ASN A 209 1.39 -3.39 -15.91
C ASN A 209 2.17 -2.85 -14.69
N VAL A 210 1.76 -1.68 -14.22
CA VAL A 210 2.22 -1.08 -12.96
C VAL A 210 1.02 -0.68 -12.13
N PHE A 211 1.08 -0.95 -10.84
CA PHE A 211 0.07 -0.55 -9.86
C PHE A 211 0.73 0.30 -8.79
N ILE A 212 0.17 1.45 -8.50
CA ILE A 212 0.70 2.40 -7.51
C ILE A 212 -0.16 2.35 -6.26
N LEU A 213 0.46 2.30 -5.10
CA LEU A 213 -0.19 2.38 -3.81
C LEU A 213 0.08 3.72 -3.14
N ARG A 214 -0.91 4.27 -2.48
CA ARG A 214 -0.86 5.49 -1.68
C ARG A 214 -1.65 5.34 -0.39
N THR A 215 -1.25 6.05 0.65
CA THR A 215 -1.91 5.99 1.95
C THR A 215 -2.15 7.37 2.53
N PHE A 216 -3.20 7.51 3.32
CA PHE A 216 -3.43 8.69 4.15
C PHE A 216 -2.86 8.52 5.58
N SER A 217 -2.26 7.37 5.87
CA SER A 217 -1.76 7.04 7.21
C SER A 217 -0.51 7.82 7.63
N LYS A 218 0.25 8.37 6.67
CA LYS A 218 1.57 8.95 6.94
C LYS A 218 1.50 10.48 7.00
N ILE A 219 1.80 11.18 5.91
CA ILE A 219 1.84 12.65 5.89
C ILE A 219 0.50 13.29 6.29
N HIS A 220 -0.62 12.68 5.92
CA HIS A 220 -1.96 13.18 6.22
C HIS A 220 -2.38 12.96 7.69
N GLY A 221 -1.64 12.15 8.47
CA GLY A 221 -1.94 11.89 9.88
C GLY A 221 -3.22 11.09 10.15
N LEU A 222 -3.70 10.29 9.18
CA LEU A 222 -4.96 9.55 9.28
C LEU A 222 -4.77 8.04 9.56
N ALA A 223 -3.68 7.66 10.24
CA ALA A 223 -3.33 6.26 10.45
C ALA A 223 -4.46 5.44 11.11
N ALA A 224 -5.15 6.00 12.11
CA ALA A 224 -6.24 5.36 12.83
C ALA A 224 -7.51 5.20 11.99
N LEU A 225 -7.74 6.03 10.99
CA LEU A 225 -8.95 6.01 10.16
C LEU A 225 -8.93 4.92 9.08
N ARG A 226 -7.78 4.30 8.85
CA ARG A 226 -7.62 3.19 7.90
C ARG A 226 -8.13 3.56 6.51
N VAL A 227 -7.46 4.46 5.81
CA VAL A 227 -7.79 4.83 4.43
C VAL A 227 -6.54 4.95 3.57
N GLY A 228 -6.61 4.40 2.38
CA GLY A 228 -5.59 4.45 1.34
C GLY A 228 -6.22 4.28 -0.03
N TRP A 229 -5.41 4.40 -1.07
CA TRP A 229 -5.87 4.25 -2.43
C TRP A 229 -4.80 3.67 -3.34
N GLY A 230 -5.24 3.13 -4.46
CA GLY A 230 -4.38 2.59 -5.49
C GLY A 230 -4.76 3.11 -6.87
N TYR A 231 -3.78 3.13 -7.77
CA TYR A 231 -3.93 3.54 -9.16
C TYR A 231 -3.33 2.49 -10.09
N GLY A 232 -4.12 2.02 -11.04
CA GLY A 232 -3.71 0.97 -11.97
C GLY A 232 -4.52 0.95 -13.26
N ASP A 233 -4.31 -0.07 -14.08
CA ASP A 233 -5.11 -0.25 -15.30
C ASP A 233 -6.59 -0.45 -14.99
N LYS A 234 -7.49 0.09 -15.83
CA LYS A 234 -8.95 -0.02 -15.67
C LYS A 234 -9.42 -1.47 -15.54
N LYS A 235 -8.82 -2.40 -16.26
CA LYS A 235 -9.17 -3.83 -16.19
C LYS A 235 -8.84 -4.39 -14.81
N ILE A 236 -7.69 -4.05 -14.25
CA ILE A 236 -7.28 -4.45 -12.89
C ILE A 236 -8.26 -3.85 -11.87
N ILE A 237 -8.55 -2.56 -11.97
CA ILE A 237 -9.48 -1.88 -11.06
C ILE A 237 -10.86 -2.54 -11.08
N LYS A 238 -11.39 -2.86 -12.27
CA LYS A 238 -12.68 -3.55 -12.43
C LYS A 238 -12.70 -4.89 -11.69
N GLU A 239 -11.65 -5.68 -11.78
CA GLU A 239 -11.56 -6.97 -11.08
C GLU A 239 -11.38 -6.79 -9.56
N LEU A 240 -10.60 -5.81 -9.12
CA LEU A 240 -10.47 -5.49 -7.70
C LEU A 240 -11.81 -5.08 -7.08
N TYR A 241 -12.67 -4.35 -7.79
CA TYR A 241 -14.02 -4.03 -7.31
C TYR A 241 -14.93 -5.25 -7.08
N LYS A 242 -14.68 -6.38 -7.76
CA LYS A 242 -15.45 -7.63 -7.54
C LYS A 242 -15.10 -8.32 -6.22
N ILE A 243 -13.86 -8.19 -5.76
CA ILE A 243 -13.36 -8.84 -4.56
C ILE A 243 -13.24 -7.91 -3.35
N LYS A 244 -13.44 -6.62 -3.57
CA LYS A 244 -13.42 -5.60 -2.53
C LYS A 244 -14.55 -5.86 -1.52
N PRO A 245 -14.29 -5.89 -0.19
CA PRO A 245 -15.34 -5.97 0.79
C PRO A 245 -16.35 -4.81 0.65
N PRO A 246 -17.65 -5.05 0.83
CA PRO A 246 -18.62 -3.96 0.79
C PRO A 246 -18.36 -2.97 1.91
N PHE A 247 -18.52 -1.67 1.63
CA PHE A 247 -18.38 -0.58 2.61
C PHE A 247 -17.06 -0.56 3.40
N ASN A 248 -15.98 -1.07 2.81
CA ASN A 248 -14.70 -1.32 3.45
C ASN A 248 -13.98 -0.07 4.01
N VAL A 249 -14.25 1.12 3.50
CA VAL A 249 -13.73 2.38 4.04
C VAL A 249 -14.86 3.12 4.74
N ASN A 250 -14.72 3.34 6.04
CA ASN A 250 -15.75 4.00 6.86
C ASN A 250 -15.96 5.46 6.44
N LYS A 251 -17.13 6.01 6.80
CA LYS A 251 -17.53 7.36 6.40
C LYS A 251 -16.55 8.45 6.88
N PHE A 252 -16.11 8.39 8.13
CA PHE A 252 -15.18 9.38 8.67
C PHE A 252 -13.83 9.34 7.92
N ALA A 253 -13.36 8.14 7.58
CA ALA A 253 -12.14 7.98 6.79
C ALA A 253 -12.28 8.63 5.40
N GLN A 254 -13.43 8.45 4.73
CA GLN A 254 -13.68 9.07 3.43
C GLN A 254 -13.73 10.60 3.53
N ASP A 255 -14.50 11.14 4.47
CA ASP A 255 -14.66 12.59 4.66
C ASP A 255 -13.33 13.25 5.06
N CYS A 256 -12.62 12.66 6.04
CA CYS A 256 -11.31 13.18 6.47
C CYS A 256 -10.24 13.08 5.37
N ALA A 257 -10.26 12.02 4.56
CA ALA A 257 -9.34 11.89 3.43
C ALA A 257 -9.58 12.98 2.37
N VAL A 258 -10.86 13.29 2.08
CA VAL A 258 -11.24 14.41 1.18
C VAL A 258 -10.67 15.73 1.68
N GLU A 259 -10.85 16.04 2.97
CA GLU A 259 -10.40 17.32 3.53
C GLU A 259 -8.90 17.40 3.76
N SER A 260 -8.20 16.26 3.79
CA SER A 260 -6.74 16.25 3.93
C SER A 260 -6.00 16.47 2.60
N LEU A 261 -6.70 16.41 1.46
CA LEU A 261 -6.16 16.65 0.11
C LEU A 261 -6.27 18.11 -0.32
#